data_9c30e687eeeecc9f7e1368af66043f9a
#
_entry.id   9c30e687eeeecc9f7e1368af66043f9a
#
_cell.length_a   1.000
_cell.length_b   1.000
_cell.length_c   1.000
_cell.angle_alpha   90.00
_cell.angle_beta   90.00
_cell.angle_gamma   90.00
#
_symmetry.space_group_name_H-M   'P 1'
#
loop_
_entity.id
_entity.type
_entity.pdbx_description
1 polymer ?
#
loop_
_entity_poly.entity_id
_entity_poly.type
_entity_poly.pdbx_seq_one_letter_code
_entity_poly.pdbx_strand_id
1 'polypeptide(L)'
;MNANLAGPQGAGTLRFAALLATYMQSANLPLPNAVLRFIQGSLSMTDDQAGWVFTSYLAASAITMPVAQWLAGRYGLKRVYQAALAFFVLGLLLATAATTPLEFVGARIIQGLASGVLAPLSMAISMETLPLEKRAKFGATWTAIVLLGIVSGPSIGGWVGEHFGWRPIFYISLPLSAFIFLVMALLLAEKKAEQRPSFDFFGFGSFTLGLISLQMLLDRGERLDWFASTEIWLEAAGCALGLYLFAVHLLSKQVHFLNKRLFKDRNFVLSTIIFFAVGFVLLSTMALTSPMLDEILGYPPDATGSLTIPRGVGLVGAFLLMGRVPERFDRRLFVAIGVAMVIYANWLMLGYSPLMDWSPVAIAGAIQGIGIGILMPSLTKIAFSTLDPKLRPEGTGFFNLSRVYGSTLGVAIVQIVFFNNTQAMHLALVSHLTPYRGVAHAAPMSLQALAGLNEMITGQAAFIAVIDQFKLLMVVMLVVSPLVVFLRKPVPTN
;
A
#
# COMPACT_ATOMS: atom_id res chain seq x y z
N MET A 1 -3.73 -25.62 -24.25
CA MET A 1 -5.06 -26.17 -23.94
C MET A 1 -5.97 -25.01 -23.58
N ASN A 2 -6.84 -24.57 -24.51
CA ASN A 2 -7.75 -23.43 -24.29
C ASN A 2 -8.98 -23.93 -23.54
N ALA A 3 -8.92 -23.95 -22.23
CA ALA A 3 -10.12 -24.16 -21.42
C ALA A 3 -10.88 -22.84 -21.36
N ASN A 4 -11.97 -22.72 -22.11
CA ASN A 4 -12.89 -21.59 -22.02
C ASN A 4 -13.47 -21.53 -20.62
N LEU A 5 -13.05 -20.54 -19.83
CA LEU A 5 -13.62 -20.24 -18.51
C LEU A 5 -15.06 -19.68 -18.61
N ALA A 6 -15.41 -19.15 -19.79
CA ALA A 6 -16.75 -18.69 -20.13
C ALA A 6 -16.94 -18.86 -21.62
N GLY A 7 -18.18 -19.05 -22.10
CA GLY A 7 -18.50 -18.96 -23.51
C GLY A 7 -18.05 -17.62 -24.12
N PRO A 8 -17.91 -17.52 -25.48
CA PRO A 8 -17.35 -16.33 -26.12
C PRO A 8 -18.03 -15.01 -25.74
N GLN A 9 -19.32 -15.05 -25.44
CA GLN A 9 -20.11 -13.87 -25.02
C GLN A 9 -19.95 -13.51 -23.54
N GLY A 10 -19.57 -14.46 -22.67
CA GLY A 10 -19.37 -14.23 -21.22
C GLY A 10 -17.96 -13.75 -20.84
N ALA A 11 -16.97 -13.96 -21.71
CA ALA A 11 -15.57 -13.64 -21.40
C ALA A 11 -15.30 -12.14 -21.15
N GLY A 12 -16.03 -11.27 -21.87
CA GLY A 12 -15.96 -9.81 -21.69
C GLY A 12 -16.51 -9.37 -20.32
N THR A 13 -17.69 -9.86 -19.96
CA THR A 13 -18.37 -9.58 -18.70
C THR A 13 -17.56 -10.12 -17.52
N LEU A 14 -16.99 -11.32 -17.65
CA LEU A 14 -16.14 -11.91 -16.62
C LEU A 14 -14.88 -11.08 -16.36
N ARG A 15 -14.23 -10.59 -17.43
CA ARG A 15 -13.08 -9.67 -17.30
C ARG A 15 -13.46 -8.35 -16.66
N PHE A 16 -14.60 -7.78 -17.04
CA PHE A 16 -15.08 -6.54 -16.45
C PHE A 16 -15.33 -6.72 -14.96
N ALA A 17 -15.99 -7.80 -14.53
CA ALA A 17 -16.19 -8.10 -13.12
C ALA A 17 -14.87 -8.30 -12.34
N ALA A 18 -13.89 -8.98 -12.96
CA ALA A 18 -12.56 -9.14 -12.37
C ALA A 18 -11.80 -7.80 -12.22
N LEU A 19 -11.89 -6.91 -13.22
CA LEU A 19 -11.34 -5.56 -13.14
C LEU A 19 -12.04 -4.71 -12.10
N LEU A 20 -13.37 -4.82 -12.02
CA LEU A 20 -14.17 -4.11 -11.01
C LEU A 20 -13.82 -4.57 -9.59
N ALA A 21 -13.61 -5.87 -9.38
CA ALA A 21 -13.12 -6.41 -8.11
C ALA A 21 -11.73 -5.88 -7.76
N THR A 22 -10.85 -5.81 -8.76
CA THR A 22 -9.51 -5.22 -8.58
C THR A 22 -9.59 -3.75 -8.21
N TYR A 23 -10.43 -2.97 -8.87
CA TYR A 23 -10.67 -1.57 -8.53
C TYR A 23 -11.20 -1.43 -7.10
N MET A 24 -12.28 -2.14 -6.79
CA MET A 24 -12.96 -2.10 -5.50
C MET A 24 -12.00 -2.38 -4.32
N GLN A 25 -11.26 -3.49 -4.38
CA GLN A 25 -10.31 -3.83 -3.31
C GLN A 25 -9.15 -2.83 -3.19
N SER A 26 -8.67 -2.31 -4.33
CA SER A 26 -7.58 -1.33 -4.35
C SER A 26 -8.03 0.04 -3.82
N ALA A 27 -9.28 0.43 -4.07
CA ALA A 27 -9.87 1.65 -3.53
C ALA A 27 -10.14 1.55 -2.03
N ASN A 28 -10.58 0.38 -1.55
CA ASN A 28 -10.87 0.16 -0.13
C ASN A 28 -9.64 0.21 0.79
N LEU A 29 -8.44 0.06 0.24
CA LEU A 29 -7.21 0.21 1.02
C LEU A 29 -7.09 1.65 1.57
N PRO A 30 -6.99 2.71 0.74
CA PRO A 30 -6.82 4.08 1.19
C PRO A 30 -8.16 4.84 1.44
N LEU A 31 -9.30 4.20 1.20
CA LEU A 31 -10.64 4.82 1.34
C LEU A 31 -10.85 5.51 2.70
N PRO A 32 -10.48 4.89 3.85
CA PRO A 32 -10.67 5.51 5.16
C PRO A 32 -9.74 6.69 5.44
N ASN A 33 -8.70 6.90 4.63
CA ASN A 33 -7.63 7.86 4.93
C ASN A 33 -8.16 9.30 5.06
N ALA A 34 -9.02 9.72 4.16
CA ALA A 34 -9.58 11.07 4.16
C ALA A 34 -10.63 11.32 5.26
N VAL A 35 -11.06 10.27 5.94
CA VAL A 35 -12.06 10.34 7.04
C VAL A 35 -11.54 9.71 8.32
N LEU A 36 -10.22 9.48 8.41
CA LEU A 36 -9.61 8.79 9.54
C LEU A 36 -9.92 9.46 10.87
N ARG A 37 -9.91 10.79 10.91
CA ARG A 37 -10.26 11.59 12.09
C ARG A 37 -11.68 11.36 12.57
N PHE A 38 -12.66 11.25 11.65
CA PHE A 38 -14.05 10.94 12.02
C PHE A 38 -14.19 9.52 12.58
N ILE A 39 -13.45 8.56 12.00
CA ILE A 39 -13.40 7.18 12.52
C ILE A 39 -12.78 7.18 13.92
N GLN A 40 -11.65 7.86 14.07
CA GLN A 40 -10.91 7.96 15.33
C GLN A 40 -11.76 8.56 16.44
N GLY A 41 -12.40 9.71 16.20
CA GLY A 41 -13.30 10.34 17.17
C GLY A 41 -14.54 9.49 17.50
N SER A 42 -15.15 8.87 16.48
CA SER A 42 -16.36 8.03 16.68
C SER A 42 -16.10 6.74 17.45
N LEU A 43 -14.91 6.16 17.32
CA LEU A 43 -14.52 4.90 17.97
C LEU A 43 -13.60 5.12 19.18
N SER A 44 -13.29 6.39 19.54
CA SER A 44 -12.37 6.75 20.62
C SER A 44 -11.00 6.06 20.45
N MET A 45 -10.46 6.07 19.21
CA MET A 45 -9.18 5.46 18.88
C MET A 45 -8.04 6.39 19.32
N THR A 46 -6.97 5.80 19.81
CA THR A 46 -5.69 6.48 19.99
C THR A 46 -4.98 6.67 18.65
N ASP A 47 -3.99 7.57 18.58
CA ASP A 47 -3.28 7.87 17.32
C ASP A 47 -2.55 6.65 16.75
N ASP A 48 -1.98 5.80 17.61
CA ASP A 48 -1.36 4.54 17.23
C ASP A 48 -2.41 3.55 16.64
N GLN A 49 -3.59 3.48 17.24
CA GLN A 49 -4.68 2.65 16.73
C GLN A 49 -5.21 3.12 15.38
N ALA A 50 -5.19 4.43 15.13
CA ALA A 50 -5.54 5.00 13.84
C ALA A 50 -4.60 4.50 12.73
N GLY A 51 -3.31 4.35 13.01
CA GLY A 51 -2.35 3.74 12.10
C GLY A 51 -2.68 2.30 11.72
N TRP A 52 -3.21 1.51 12.67
CA TRP A 52 -3.59 0.12 12.43
C TRP A 52 -4.71 -0.05 11.40
N VAL A 53 -5.48 1.00 11.12
CA VAL A 53 -6.49 0.99 10.06
C VAL A 53 -5.89 0.64 8.70
N PHE A 54 -4.66 1.09 8.43
CA PHE A 54 -3.90 0.80 7.21
C PHE A 54 -3.05 -0.44 7.32
N THR A 55 -2.21 -0.49 8.36
CA THR A 55 -1.18 -1.51 8.51
C THR A 55 -1.78 -2.89 8.66
N SER A 56 -2.91 -3.03 9.38
CA SER A 56 -3.60 -4.30 9.53
C SER A 56 -4.14 -4.87 8.20
N TYR A 57 -4.74 -4.01 7.37
CA TYR A 57 -5.23 -4.41 6.04
C TYR A 57 -4.07 -4.84 5.13
N LEU A 58 -3.00 -4.04 5.07
CA LEU A 58 -1.83 -4.31 4.24
C LEU A 58 -1.12 -5.58 4.66
N ALA A 59 -0.84 -5.74 5.96
CA ALA A 59 -0.18 -6.92 6.49
C ALA A 59 -0.99 -8.20 6.22
N ALA A 60 -2.30 -8.17 6.48
CA ALA A 60 -3.19 -9.28 6.20
C ALA A 60 -3.25 -9.63 4.70
N SER A 61 -3.29 -8.62 3.82
CA SER A 61 -3.25 -8.80 2.36
C SER A 61 -1.93 -9.43 1.91
N ALA A 62 -0.81 -8.95 2.44
CA ALA A 62 0.52 -9.46 2.11
C ALA A 62 0.70 -10.94 2.48
N ILE A 63 0.12 -11.38 3.60
CA ILE A 63 0.16 -12.79 4.05
C ILE A 63 -0.59 -13.70 3.08
N THR A 64 -1.78 -13.31 2.62
CA THR A 64 -2.63 -14.21 1.81
C THR A 64 -2.29 -14.18 0.32
N MET A 65 -1.59 -13.16 -0.16
CA MET A 65 -1.23 -13.04 -1.57
C MET A 65 -0.42 -14.22 -2.13
N PRO A 66 0.62 -14.75 -1.48
CA PRO A 66 1.37 -15.92 -1.96
C PRO A 66 0.54 -17.22 -1.94
N VAL A 67 -0.42 -17.33 -1.04
CA VAL A 67 -1.24 -18.53 -0.85
C VAL A 67 -2.39 -18.61 -1.85
N ALA A 68 -2.78 -17.50 -2.47
CA ALA A 68 -3.95 -17.40 -3.33
C ALA A 68 -3.96 -18.41 -4.48
N GLN A 69 -2.83 -18.56 -5.18
CA GLN A 69 -2.72 -19.48 -6.32
C GLN A 69 -2.78 -20.95 -5.88
N TRP A 70 -2.19 -21.28 -4.73
CA TRP A 70 -2.26 -22.61 -4.15
C TRP A 70 -3.69 -22.96 -3.72
N LEU A 71 -4.39 -22.04 -3.05
CA LEU A 71 -5.80 -22.22 -2.69
C LEU A 71 -6.66 -22.49 -3.92
N ALA A 72 -6.49 -21.69 -4.98
CA ALA A 72 -7.22 -21.87 -6.23
C ALA A 72 -6.91 -23.23 -6.90
N GLY A 73 -5.64 -23.66 -6.87
CA GLY A 73 -5.24 -24.98 -7.39
C GLY A 73 -5.78 -26.14 -6.59
N ARG A 74 -5.99 -26.00 -5.29
CA ARG A 74 -6.45 -27.07 -4.39
C ARG A 74 -7.96 -27.20 -4.29
N TYR A 75 -8.66 -26.05 -4.17
CA TYR A 75 -10.10 -26.00 -3.89
C TYR A 75 -10.94 -25.57 -5.09
N GLY A 76 -10.28 -25.16 -6.16
CA GLY A 76 -10.93 -24.64 -7.38
C GLY A 76 -11.00 -23.11 -7.38
N LEU A 77 -10.72 -22.52 -8.54
CA LEU A 77 -10.64 -21.07 -8.71
C LEU A 77 -11.94 -20.35 -8.35
N LYS A 78 -13.09 -20.88 -8.80
CA LYS A 78 -14.41 -20.28 -8.57
C LYS A 78 -14.76 -20.25 -7.08
N ARG A 79 -14.60 -21.37 -6.38
CA ARG A 79 -14.94 -21.48 -4.94
C ARG A 79 -14.08 -20.56 -4.11
N VAL A 80 -12.77 -20.56 -4.34
CA VAL A 80 -11.84 -19.70 -3.60
C VAL A 80 -12.13 -18.24 -3.84
N TYR A 81 -12.40 -17.85 -5.09
CA TYR A 81 -12.75 -16.46 -5.43
C TYR A 81 -14.03 -16.01 -4.73
N GLN A 82 -15.08 -16.83 -4.77
CA GLN A 82 -16.36 -16.52 -4.13
C GLN A 82 -16.24 -16.46 -2.60
N ALA A 83 -15.49 -17.38 -2.00
CA ALA A 83 -15.23 -17.36 -0.57
C ALA A 83 -14.47 -16.08 -0.18
N ALA A 84 -13.41 -15.72 -0.92
CA ALA A 84 -12.67 -14.49 -0.66
C ALA A 84 -13.55 -13.25 -0.79
N LEU A 85 -14.43 -13.20 -1.81
CA LEU A 85 -15.36 -12.09 -1.97
C LEU A 85 -16.38 -12.03 -0.82
N ALA A 86 -16.88 -13.17 -0.35
CA ALA A 86 -17.78 -13.24 0.80
C ALA A 86 -17.09 -12.75 2.08
N PHE A 87 -15.83 -13.15 2.32
CA PHE A 87 -15.04 -12.62 3.44
C PHE A 87 -14.78 -11.12 3.32
N PHE A 88 -14.56 -10.62 2.10
CA PHE A 88 -14.40 -9.18 1.88
C PHE A 88 -15.68 -8.41 2.25
N VAL A 89 -16.85 -8.90 1.81
CA VAL A 89 -18.15 -8.34 2.17
C VAL A 89 -18.40 -8.43 3.67
N LEU A 90 -18.09 -9.56 4.31
CA LEU A 90 -18.19 -9.69 5.76
C LEU A 90 -17.35 -8.62 6.47
N GLY A 91 -16.11 -8.41 6.04
CA GLY A 91 -15.26 -7.37 6.59
C GLY A 91 -15.82 -5.95 6.37
N LEU A 92 -16.46 -5.66 5.22
CA LEU A 92 -17.14 -4.38 4.98
C LEU A 92 -18.30 -4.17 5.98
N LEU A 93 -19.12 -5.19 6.20
CA LEU A 93 -20.25 -5.13 7.12
C LEU A 93 -19.78 -4.97 8.57
N LEU A 94 -18.77 -5.72 8.98
CA LEU A 94 -18.17 -5.60 10.31
C LEU A 94 -17.55 -4.22 10.55
N ALA A 95 -16.85 -3.66 9.55
CA ALA A 95 -16.27 -2.32 9.65
C ALA A 95 -17.36 -1.25 9.86
N THR A 96 -18.51 -1.39 9.19
CA THR A 96 -19.64 -0.45 9.33
C THR A 96 -20.34 -0.58 10.67
N ALA A 97 -20.43 -1.81 11.20
CA ALA A 97 -21.07 -2.12 12.48
C ALA A 97 -20.16 -1.86 13.70
N ALA A 98 -18.86 -1.64 13.47
CA ALA A 98 -17.88 -1.49 14.53
C ALA A 98 -18.22 -0.34 15.50
N THR A 99 -18.09 -0.62 16.79
CA THR A 99 -18.29 0.30 17.90
C THR A 99 -17.02 0.52 18.72
N THR A 100 -16.03 -0.37 18.55
CA THR A 100 -14.73 -0.32 19.23
C THR A 100 -13.59 -0.34 18.24
N PRO A 101 -12.40 0.20 18.61
CA PRO A 101 -11.21 0.13 17.78
C PRO A 101 -10.85 -1.31 17.35
N LEU A 102 -10.93 -2.26 18.29
CA LEU A 102 -10.58 -3.65 18.04
C LEU A 102 -11.50 -4.32 17.00
N GLU A 103 -12.80 -4.07 17.06
CA GLU A 103 -13.78 -4.55 16.08
C GLU A 103 -13.47 -4.00 14.68
N PHE A 104 -13.15 -2.72 14.61
CA PHE A 104 -12.81 -2.08 13.34
C PHE A 104 -11.52 -2.62 12.74
N VAL A 105 -10.46 -2.73 13.53
CA VAL A 105 -9.18 -3.32 13.09
C VAL A 105 -9.37 -4.79 12.70
N GLY A 106 -10.15 -5.56 13.47
CA GLY A 106 -10.51 -6.93 13.12
C GLY A 106 -11.22 -7.04 11.76
N ALA A 107 -12.16 -6.12 11.49
CA ALA A 107 -12.81 -6.03 10.19
C ALA A 107 -11.81 -5.71 9.05
N ARG A 108 -10.84 -4.82 9.28
CA ARG A 108 -9.76 -4.49 8.32
C ARG A 108 -8.85 -5.68 8.06
N ILE A 109 -8.54 -6.49 9.08
CA ILE A 109 -7.79 -7.75 8.90
C ILE A 109 -8.55 -8.70 7.97
N ILE A 110 -9.86 -8.92 8.22
CA ILE A 110 -10.69 -9.80 7.39
C ILE A 110 -10.73 -9.30 5.93
N GLN A 111 -10.92 -7.98 5.71
CA GLN A 111 -10.87 -7.37 4.38
C GLN A 111 -9.50 -7.57 3.73
N GLY A 112 -8.40 -7.38 4.48
CA GLY A 112 -7.03 -7.55 3.99
C GLY A 112 -6.78 -8.99 3.54
N LEU A 113 -7.12 -9.99 4.38
CA LEU A 113 -6.98 -11.41 4.06
C LEU A 113 -7.71 -11.76 2.75
N ALA A 114 -8.92 -11.27 2.59
CA ALA A 114 -9.72 -11.46 1.38
C ALA A 114 -9.11 -10.76 0.16
N SER A 115 -8.66 -9.52 0.32
CA SER A 115 -8.06 -8.71 -0.74
C SER A 115 -6.78 -9.34 -1.29
N GLY A 116 -5.93 -9.90 -0.42
CA GLY A 116 -4.70 -10.59 -0.83
C GLY A 116 -4.97 -11.81 -1.72
N VAL A 117 -6.12 -12.44 -1.58
CA VAL A 117 -6.57 -13.54 -2.45
C VAL A 117 -7.22 -13.01 -3.73
N LEU A 118 -8.10 -12.01 -3.62
CA LEU A 118 -8.87 -11.48 -4.77
C LEU A 118 -7.98 -10.87 -5.86
N ALA A 119 -6.91 -10.13 -5.48
CA ALA A 119 -6.05 -9.43 -6.43
C ALA A 119 -5.38 -10.36 -7.46
N PRO A 120 -4.58 -11.37 -7.04
CA PRO A 120 -3.91 -12.25 -7.99
C PRO A 120 -4.89 -13.15 -8.75
N LEU A 121 -6.00 -13.56 -8.12
CA LEU A 121 -7.01 -14.37 -8.81
C LEU A 121 -7.80 -13.58 -9.85
N SER A 122 -8.13 -12.30 -9.60
CA SER A 122 -8.73 -11.42 -10.60
C SER A 122 -7.84 -11.24 -11.83
N MET A 123 -6.53 -11.10 -11.62
CA MET A 123 -5.56 -11.06 -12.72
C MET A 123 -5.53 -12.38 -13.49
N ALA A 124 -5.49 -13.52 -12.79
CA ALA A 124 -5.46 -14.84 -13.39
C ALA A 124 -6.72 -15.11 -14.25
N ILE A 125 -7.92 -14.83 -13.72
CA ILE A 125 -9.19 -14.96 -14.43
C ILE A 125 -9.17 -14.12 -15.71
N SER A 126 -8.73 -12.87 -15.59
CA SER A 126 -8.67 -11.96 -16.74
C SER A 126 -7.71 -12.43 -17.82
N MET A 127 -6.52 -12.92 -17.42
CA MET A 127 -5.50 -13.43 -18.34
C MET A 127 -5.96 -14.70 -19.06
N GLU A 128 -6.66 -15.62 -18.38
CA GLU A 128 -7.15 -16.86 -18.98
C GLU A 128 -8.24 -16.63 -20.05
N THR A 129 -9.00 -15.54 -19.91
CA THR A 129 -10.04 -15.17 -20.90
C THR A 129 -9.48 -14.48 -22.15
N LEU A 130 -8.17 -14.24 -22.21
CA LEU A 130 -7.52 -13.51 -23.31
C LEU A 130 -6.59 -14.41 -24.14
N PRO A 131 -6.53 -14.18 -25.48
CA PRO A 131 -5.47 -14.73 -26.31
C PRO A 131 -4.09 -14.32 -25.80
N LEU A 132 -3.09 -15.19 -25.99
CA LEU A 132 -1.72 -14.98 -25.51
C LEU A 132 -1.12 -13.62 -25.92
N GLU A 133 -1.37 -13.21 -27.16
CA GLU A 133 -0.89 -11.94 -27.75
C GLU A 133 -1.43 -10.69 -27.02
N LYS A 134 -2.62 -10.78 -26.44
CA LYS A 134 -3.27 -9.64 -25.75
C LYS A 134 -2.95 -9.58 -24.25
N ARG A 135 -2.39 -10.66 -23.68
CA ARG A 135 -2.14 -10.75 -22.23
C ARG A 135 -1.16 -9.70 -21.72
N ALA A 136 -0.08 -9.43 -22.46
CA ALA A 136 0.91 -8.42 -22.07
C ALA A 136 0.31 -7.01 -22.00
N LYS A 137 -0.53 -6.62 -22.97
CA LYS A 137 -1.25 -5.34 -22.97
C LYS A 137 -2.27 -5.26 -21.84
N PHE A 138 -2.93 -6.38 -21.56
CA PHE A 138 -3.92 -6.43 -20.47
C PHE A 138 -3.30 -6.27 -19.10
N GLY A 139 -2.10 -6.80 -18.87
CA GLY A 139 -1.36 -6.58 -17.60
C GLY A 139 -1.17 -5.10 -17.27
N ALA A 140 -0.88 -4.26 -18.28
CA ALA A 140 -0.82 -2.81 -18.11
C ALA A 140 -2.19 -2.21 -17.74
N THR A 141 -3.28 -2.66 -18.40
CA THR A 141 -4.63 -2.22 -18.06
C THR A 141 -5.00 -2.60 -16.61
N TRP A 142 -4.70 -3.83 -16.21
CA TRP A 142 -4.96 -4.29 -14.85
C TRP A 142 -4.23 -3.45 -13.80
N THR A 143 -2.93 -3.17 -14.03
CA THR A 143 -2.15 -2.30 -13.13
C THR A 143 -2.72 -0.88 -13.10
N ALA A 144 -3.15 -0.33 -14.23
CA ALA A 144 -3.79 0.99 -14.27
C ALA A 144 -5.08 1.02 -13.42
N ILE A 145 -5.87 -0.04 -13.42
CA ILE A 145 -7.08 -0.16 -12.60
C ILE A 145 -6.74 -0.25 -11.10
N VAL A 146 -5.68 -0.99 -10.73
CA VAL A 146 -5.18 -1.00 -9.34
C VAL A 146 -4.80 0.41 -8.89
N LEU A 147 -4.03 1.12 -9.71
CA LEU A 147 -3.59 2.47 -9.40
C LEU A 147 -4.76 3.46 -9.34
N LEU A 148 -5.71 3.34 -10.26
CA LEU A 148 -6.93 4.15 -10.25
C LEU A 148 -7.72 3.94 -8.95
N GLY A 149 -7.84 2.70 -8.48
CA GLY A 149 -8.47 2.38 -7.20
C GLY A 149 -7.77 3.06 -6.03
N ILE A 150 -6.44 2.89 -5.92
CA ILE A 150 -5.63 3.49 -4.85
C ILE A 150 -5.79 5.01 -4.81
N VAL A 151 -5.85 5.65 -5.96
CA VAL A 151 -5.94 7.11 -6.05
C VAL A 151 -7.34 7.63 -5.78
N SER A 152 -8.37 6.97 -6.32
CA SER A 152 -9.75 7.41 -6.15
C SER A 152 -10.31 7.14 -4.74
N GLY A 153 -9.70 6.21 -4.00
CA GLY A 153 -10.14 5.85 -2.65
C GLY A 153 -10.29 7.06 -1.73
N PRO A 154 -9.25 7.85 -1.47
CA PRO A 154 -9.33 9.00 -0.59
C PRO A 154 -10.34 10.07 -1.08
N SER A 155 -10.42 10.31 -2.39
CA SER A 155 -11.35 11.29 -2.95
C SER A 155 -12.82 10.86 -2.75
N ILE A 156 -13.11 9.58 -2.99
CA ILE A 156 -14.46 9.01 -2.76
C ILE A 156 -14.75 9.00 -1.25
N GLY A 157 -13.79 8.53 -0.45
CA GLY A 157 -13.92 8.46 1.00
C GLY A 157 -14.14 9.82 1.63
N GLY A 158 -13.39 10.84 1.21
CA GLY A 158 -13.53 12.22 1.69
C GLY A 158 -14.89 12.83 1.35
N TRP A 159 -15.31 12.74 0.08
CA TRP A 159 -16.60 13.28 -0.34
C TRP A 159 -17.79 12.61 0.36
N VAL A 160 -17.79 11.27 0.43
CA VAL A 160 -18.87 10.53 1.10
C VAL A 160 -18.83 10.75 2.61
N GLY A 161 -17.65 10.78 3.20
CA GLY A 161 -17.48 10.97 4.62
C GLY A 161 -17.93 12.33 5.11
N GLU A 162 -17.69 13.40 4.33
CA GLU A 162 -18.13 14.75 4.62
C GLU A 162 -19.67 14.87 4.59
N HIS A 163 -20.31 14.28 3.56
CA HIS A 163 -21.74 14.47 3.33
C HIS A 163 -22.64 13.47 4.07
N PHE A 164 -22.15 12.25 4.31
CA PHE A 164 -22.93 11.14 4.82
C PHE A 164 -22.33 10.47 6.07
N GLY A 165 -21.17 10.94 6.51
CA GLY A 165 -20.41 10.32 7.59
C GLY A 165 -19.54 9.15 7.13
N TRP A 166 -18.67 8.65 8.03
CA TRP A 166 -17.63 7.69 7.67
C TRP A 166 -18.15 6.26 7.40
N ARG A 167 -19.24 5.83 8.06
CA ARG A 167 -19.76 4.47 7.88
C ARG A 167 -20.24 4.16 6.45
N PRO A 168 -20.96 5.05 5.74
CA PRO A 168 -21.40 4.84 4.36
C PRO A 168 -20.28 4.61 3.35
N ILE A 169 -19.03 5.01 3.62
CA ILE A 169 -17.91 4.76 2.70
C ILE A 169 -17.72 3.27 2.40
N PHE A 170 -18.02 2.39 3.36
CA PHE A 170 -17.92 0.94 3.18
C PHE A 170 -19.15 0.36 2.45
N TYR A 171 -20.31 1.00 2.54
CA TYR A 171 -21.53 0.54 1.86
C TYR A 171 -21.44 0.66 0.33
N ILE A 172 -20.66 1.61 -0.20
CA ILE A 172 -20.47 1.78 -1.65
C ILE A 172 -19.95 0.51 -2.30
N SER A 173 -19.13 -0.26 -1.59
CA SER A 173 -18.54 -1.49 -2.11
C SER A 173 -19.50 -2.68 -2.09
N LEU A 174 -20.63 -2.62 -1.37
CA LEU A 174 -21.57 -3.73 -1.27
C LEU A 174 -22.29 -4.03 -2.59
N PRO A 175 -22.91 -3.06 -3.29
CA PRO A 175 -23.58 -3.33 -4.57
C PRO A 175 -22.58 -3.80 -5.64
N LEU A 176 -21.34 -3.26 -5.63
CA LEU A 176 -20.29 -3.74 -6.53
C LEU A 176 -19.92 -5.19 -6.21
N SER A 177 -19.76 -5.54 -4.94
CA SER A 177 -19.46 -6.91 -4.52
C SER A 177 -20.57 -7.88 -4.90
N ALA A 178 -21.83 -7.49 -4.72
CA ALA A 178 -22.99 -8.31 -5.12
C ALA A 178 -23.00 -8.57 -6.64
N PHE A 179 -22.75 -7.54 -7.45
CA PHE A 179 -22.66 -7.67 -8.89
C PHE A 179 -21.50 -8.61 -9.30
N ILE A 180 -20.31 -8.41 -8.71
CA ILE A 180 -19.14 -9.25 -8.99
C ILE A 180 -19.42 -10.70 -8.60
N PHE A 181 -20.02 -10.92 -7.42
CA PHE A 181 -20.38 -12.26 -6.94
C PHE A 181 -21.33 -12.95 -7.92
N LEU A 182 -22.38 -12.28 -8.37
CA LEU A 182 -23.35 -12.80 -9.31
C LEU A 182 -22.68 -13.17 -10.64
N VAL A 183 -21.89 -12.27 -11.22
CA VAL A 183 -21.20 -12.52 -12.50
C VAL A 183 -20.24 -13.71 -12.36
N MET A 184 -19.45 -13.77 -11.29
CA MET A 184 -18.53 -14.88 -11.04
C MET A 184 -19.28 -16.20 -10.78
N ALA A 185 -20.42 -16.15 -10.10
CA ALA A 185 -21.26 -17.32 -9.86
C ALA A 185 -21.83 -17.91 -11.17
N LEU A 186 -22.28 -17.06 -12.08
CA LEU A 186 -22.96 -17.47 -13.31
C LEU A 186 -21.96 -17.81 -14.43
N LEU A 187 -20.90 -17.04 -14.59
CA LEU A 187 -20.05 -17.12 -15.78
C LEU A 187 -18.71 -17.82 -15.55
N LEU A 188 -18.17 -17.85 -14.32
CA LEU A 188 -16.92 -18.52 -14.05
C LEU A 188 -17.14 -20.04 -13.97
N ALA A 189 -16.57 -20.75 -14.91
CA ALA A 189 -16.62 -22.22 -14.91
C ALA A 189 -15.72 -22.80 -13.80
N GLU A 190 -16.21 -23.80 -13.10
CA GLU A 190 -15.41 -24.51 -12.13
C GLU A 190 -14.46 -25.47 -12.84
N LYS A 191 -13.16 -25.21 -12.72
CA LYS A 191 -12.13 -26.18 -13.12
C LYS A 191 -11.88 -27.11 -11.94
N LYS A 192 -12.04 -28.41 -12.15
CA LYS A 192 -11.57 -29.39 -11.18
C LYS A 192 -10.07 -29.22 -11.01
N ALA A 193 -9.63 -29.23 -9.75
CA ALA A 193 -8.20 -29.21 -9.41
C ALA A 193 -7.54 -30.46 -10.02
N GLU A 194 -6.82 -30.32 -11.12
CA GLU A 194 -6.15 -31.44 -11.82
C GLU A 194 -4.93 -31.95 -11.05
N GLN A 195 -4.32 -31.12 -10.22
CA GLN A 195 -3.18 -31.44 -9.39
C GLN A 195 -3.39 -30.84 -8.01
N ARG A 196 -3.05 -31.60 -6.97
CA ARG A 196 -2.94 -31.09 -5.59
C ARG A 196 -1.51 -30.56 -5.42
N PRO A 197 -1.24 -29.28 -5.70
CA PRO A 197 0.10 -28.76 -5.57
C PRO A 197 0.54 -28.89 -4.11
N SER A 198 1.74 -29.41 -3.89
CA SER A 198 2.38 -29.35 -2.58
C SER A 198 2.65 -27.89 -2.25
N PHE A 199 2.36 -27.48 -1.02
CA PHE A 199 2.65 -26.14 -0.54
C PHE A 199 3.67 -26.23 0.59
N ASP A 200 4.64 -25.37 0.55
CA ASP A 200 5.67 -25.25 1.57
C ASP A 200 5.12 -24.48 2.79
N PHE A 201 4.37 -25.19 3.62
CA PHE A 201 3.79 -24.62 4.84
C PHE A 201 4.83 -24.14 5.84
N PHE A 202 5.98 -24.82 5.92
CA PHE A 202 7.03 -24.44 6.86
C PHE A 202 7.73 -23.15 6.42
N GLY A 203 8.15 -23.07 5.15
CA GLY A 203 8.77 -21.88 4.61
C GLY A 203 7.82 -20.67 4.65
N PHE A 204 6.56 -20.88 4.27
CA PHE A 204 5.54 -19.85 4.32
C PHE A 204 5.21 -19.42 5.76
N GLY A 205 5.04 -20.38 6.67
CA GLY A 205 4.70 -20.10 8.07
C GLY A 205 5.82 -19.36 8.80
N SER A 206 7.08 -19.76 8.59
CA SER A 206 8.24 -19.09 9.18
C SER A 206 8.41 -17.67 8.62
N PHE A 207 8.25 -17.50 7.30
CA PHE A 207 8.27 -16.17 6.68
C PHE A 207 7.17 -15.27 7.21
N THR A 208 5.94 -15.78 7.29
CA THR A 208 4.77 -15.05 7.80
C THR A 208 4.95 -14.66 9.26
N LEU A 209 5.45 -15.59 10.10
CA LEU A 209 5.76 -15.31 11.50
C LEU A 209 6.74 -14.14 11.61
N GLY A 210 7.85 -14.20 10.86
CA GLY A 210 8.88 -13.14 10.87
C GLY A 210 8.31 -11.78 10.49
N LEU A 211 7.45 -11.75 9.47
CA LEU A 211 6.89 -10.50 8.97
C LEU A 211 5.76 -9.93 9.82
N ILE A 212 4.88 -10.78 10.38
CA ILE A 212 3.84 -10.32 11.32
C ILE A 212 4.51 -9.78 12.58
N SER A 213 5.47 -10.52 13.15
CA SER A 213 6.17 -10.09 14.36
C SER A 213 6.93 -8.77 14.12
N LEU A 214 7.56 -8.60 12.95
CA LEU A 214 8.18 -7.33 12.58
C LEU A 214 7.16 -6.19 12.51
N GLN A 215 6.02 -6.43 11.90
CA GLN A 215 4.96 -5.42 11.78
C GLN A 215 4.42 -5.03 13.15
N MET A 216 4.10 -6.01 14.02
CA MET A 216 3.61 -5.74 15.38
C MET A 216 4.63 -4.97 16.21
N LEU A 217 5.90 -5.36 16.12
CA LEU A 217 7.00 -4.66 16.78
C LEU A 217 7.08 -3.19 16.36
N LEU A 218 6.94 -2.91 15.07
CA LEU A 218 6.98 -1.53 14.58
C LEU A 218 5.72 -0.74 14.96
N ASP A 219 4.54 -1.34 14.83
CA ASP A 219 3.27 -0.67 15.11
C ASP A 219 3.06 -0.37 16.61
N ARG A 220 3.66 -1.16 17.50
CA ARG A 220 3.45 -1.08 18.96
C ARG A 220 4.66 -0.62 19.75
N GLY A 221 5.84 -0.59 19.09
CA GLY A 221 7.12 -0.31 19.74
C GLY A 221 7.12 1.01 20.50
N GLU A 222 6.65 2.08 19.88
CA GLU A 222 6.59 3.41 20.47
C GLU A 222 5.72 3.44 21.73
N ARG A 223 4.51 2.91 21.65
CA ARG A 223 3.56 2.91 22.77
C ARG A 223 4.03 2.10 23.97
N LEU A 224 4.83 1.07 23.74
CA LEU A 224 5.32 0.13 24.76
C LEU A 224 6.76 0.43 25.18
N ASP A 225 7.27 1.63 24.88
CA ASP A 225 8.64 2.05 25.19
C ASP A 225 9.71 1.06 24.71
N TRP A 226 9.46 0.47 23.50
CA TRP A 226 10.38 -0.45 22.83
C TRP A 226 10.80 -1.61 23.75
N PHE A 227 12.08 -1.87 23.85
CA PHE A 227 12.65 -2.97 24.62
C PHE A 227 12.50 -2.86 26.13
N ALA A 228 11.81 -1.85 26.64
CA ALA A 228 11.34 -1.80 28.02
C ALA A 228 10.17 -2.77 28.27
N SER A 229 9.42 -3.14 27.22
CA SER A 229 8.29 -4.06 27.29
C SER A 229 8.67 -5.50 26.95
N THR A 230 8.19 -6.46 27.76
CA THR A 230 8.34 -7.90 27.47
C THR A 230 7.62 -8.30 26.17
N GLU A 231 6.53 -7.63 25.81
CA GLU A 231 5.80 -7.92 24.58
C GLU A 231 6.66 -7.63 23.34
N ILE A 232 7.39 -6.51 23.34
CA ILE A 232 8.31 -6.14 22.24
C ILE A 232 9.46 -7.14 22.13
N TRP A 233 9.98 -7.65 23.25
CA TRP A 233 10.97 -8.72 23.22
C TRP A 233 10.44 -9.99 22.59
N LEU A 234 9.19 -10.39 22.85
CA LEU A 234 8.55 -11.54 22.22
C LEU A 234 8.36 -11.33 20.72
N GLU A 235 7.94 -10.13 20.31
CA GLU A 235 7.77 -9.75 18.90
C GLU A 235 9.13 -9.73 18.17
N ALA A 236 10.18 -9.17 18.80
CA ALA A 236 11.53 -9.20 18.26
C ALA A 236 12.09 -10.62 18.14
N ALA A 237 11.87 -11.46 19.14
CA ALA A 237 12.26 -12.86 19.10
C ALA A 237 11.47 -13.64 18.03
N GLY A 238 10.17 -13.39 17.88
CA GLY A 238 9.33 -13.97 16.83
C GLY A 238 9.79 -13.55 15.42
N CYS A 239 10.15 -12.28 15.27
CA CYS A 239 10.73 -11.76 14.02
C CYS A 239 12.07 -12.45 13.70
N ALA A 240 13.01 -12.44 14.63
CA ALA A 240 14.32 -13.04 14.44
C ALA A 240 14.23 -14.55 14.16
N LEU A 241 13.42 -15.29 14.95
CA LEU A 241 13.21 -16.71 14.78
C LEU A 241 12.54 -17.03 13.44
N GLY A 242 11.47 -16.32 13.08
CA GLY A 242 10.74 -16.54 11.84
C GLY A 242 11.62 -16.32 10.61
N LEU A 243 12.36 -15.19 10.56
CA LEU A 243 13.27 -14.89 9.47
C LEU A 243 14.47 -15.85 9.42
N TYR A 244 15.02 -16.23 10.58
CA TYR A 244 16.08 -17.24 10.67
C TYR A 244 15.64 -18.60 10.13
N LEU A 245 14.50 -19.10 10.59
CA LEU A 245 13.95 -20.39 10.13
C LEU A 245 13.65 -20.35 8.63
N PHE A 246 13.10 -19.25 8.13
CA PHE A 246 12.88 -19.06 6.71
C PHE A 246 14.20 -19.07 5.91
N ALA A 247 15.22 -18.35 6.36
CA ALA A 247 16.53 -18.31 5.70
C ALA A 247 17.20 -19.69 5.66
N VAL A 248 17.21 -20.43 6.80
CA VAL A 248 17.74 -21.80 6.87
C VAL A 248 16.97 -22.73 5.96
N HIS A 249 15.63 -22.65 5.97
CA HIS A 249 14.78 -23.46 5.11
C HIS A 249 15.05 -23.18 3.61
N LEU A 250 15.17 -21.90 3.23
CA LEU A 250 15.47 -21.49 1.85
C LEU A 250 16.84 -22.03 1.37
N LEU A 251 17.80 -22.18 2.26
CA LEU A 251 19.11 -22.77 1.95
C LEU A 251 19.09 -24.30 1.84
N SER A 252 18.08 -24.98 2.40
CA SER A 252 17.91 -26.43 2.31
C SER A 252 17.65 -26.90 0.87
N LYS A 253 17.69 -28.20 0.63
CA LYS A 253 17.43 -28.79 -0.71
C LYS A 253 15.94 -29.16 -0.93
N GLN A 254 15.07 -28.81 -0.02
CA GLN A 254 13.63 -29.13 -0.08
C GLN A 254 12.88 -28.24 -1.08
N VAL A 255 11.62 -28.60 -1.35
CA VAL A 255 10.73 -27.78 -2.17
C VAL A 255 10.39 -26.50 -1.41
N HIS A 256 10.57 -25.35 -2.03
CA HIS A 256 10.33 -24.04 -1.43
C HIS A 256 9.16 -23.35 -2.13
N PHE A 257 8.38 -22.57 -1.39
CA PHE A 257 7.38 -21.70 -1.98
C PHE A 257 8.02 -20.54 -2.76
N LEU A 258 9.31 -20.27 -2.52
CA LEU A 258 10.10 -19.25 -3.19
C LEU A 258 11.40 -19.86 -3.74
N ASN A 259 11.60 -19.78 -5.05
CA ASN A 259 12.75 -20.37 -5.70
C ASN A 259 14.00 -19.50 -5.55
N LYS A 260 15.03 -20.02 -4.87
CA LYS A 260 16.30 -19.30 -4.67
C LYS A 260 17.00 -18.83 -5.96
N ARG A 261 16.65 -19.41 -7.13
CA ARG A 261 17.18 -18.94 -8.42
C ARG A 261 16.73 -17.52 -8.76
N LEU A 262 15.61 -17.05 -8.21
CA LEU A 262 15.14 -15.66 -8.36
C LEU A 262 16.20 -14.67 -7.86
N PHE A 263 16.85 -14.98 -6.76
CA PHE A 263 17.88 -14.11 -6.14
C PHE A 263 19.25 -14.15 -6.86
N LYS A 264 19.41 -15.02 -7.85
CA LYS A 264 20.62 -15.05 -8.70
C LYS A 264 20.55 -14.08 -9.87
N ASP A 265 19.33 -13.68 -10.27
CA ASP A 265 19.16 -12.70 -11.35
C ASP A 265 19.33 -11.29 -10.82
N ARG A 266 20.37 -10.61 -11.30
CA ARG A 266 20.75 -9.27 -10.86
C ARG A 266 19.68 -8.23 -11.13
N ASN A 267 19.07 -8.26 -12.32
CA ASN A 267 18.03 -7.31 -12.68
C ASN A 267 16.80 -7.49 -11.81
N PHE A 268 16.42 -8.76 -11.55
CA PHE A 268 15.29 -9.07 -10.68
C PHE A 268 15.52 -8.56 -9.26
N VAL A 269 16.68 -8.85 -8.65
CA VAL A 269 17.01 -8.44 -7.27
C VAL A 269 17.03 -6.92 -7.14
N LEU A 270 17.78 -6.23 -8.01
CA LEU A 270 17.89 -4.76 -7.95
C LEU A 270 16.52 -4.09 -8.18
N SER A 271 15.76 -4.59 -9.16
CA SER A 271 14.42 -4.07 -9.41
C SER A 271 13.47 -4.31 -8.23
N THR A 272 13.59 -5.45 -7.54
CA THR A 272 12.78 -5.76 -6.37
C THR A 272 13.08 -4.81 -5.21
N ILE A 273 14.35 -4.47 -4.97
CA ILE A 273 14.74 -3.48 -3.95
C ILE A 273 14.20 -2.09 -4.29
N ILE A 274 14.33 -1.66 -5.55
CA ILE A 274 13.78 -0.37 -5.98
C ILE A 274 12.24 -0.39 -5.85
N PHE A 275 11.58 -1.50 -6.18
CA PHE A 275 10.12 -1.61 -6.11
C PHE A 275 9.59 -1.62 -4.67
N PHE A 276 10.37 -2.18 -3.74
CA PHE A 276 10.13 -2.06 -2.31
C PHE A 276 10.17 -0.59 -1.87
N ALA A 277 11.22 0.16 -2.26
CA ALA A 277 11.33 1.58 -1.94
C ALA A 277 10.21 2.42 -2.55
N VAL A 278 9.74 2.09 -3.76
CA VAL A 278 8.57 2.72 -4.38
C VAL A 278 7.31 2.47 -3.54
N GLY A 279 7.11 1.23 -3.08
CA GLY A 279 6.02 0.91 -2.18
C GLY A 279 6.10 1.71 -0.89
N PHE A 280 7.28 1.75 -0.28
CA PHE A 280 7.59 2.52 0.94
C PHE A 280 7.18 3.98 0.78
N VAL A 281 7.58 4.66 -0.29
CA VAL A 281 7.29 6.08 -0.51
C VAL A 281 5.84 6.33 -0.87
N LEU A 282 5.24 5.50 -1.74
CA LEU A 282 3.90 5.74 -2.29
C LEU A 282 2.83 5.84 -1.21
N LEU A 283 2.70 4.82 -0.36
CA LEU A 283 1.64 4.80 0.65
C LEU A 283 1.99 5.63 1.87
N SER A 284 3.26 5.72 2.27
CA SER A 284 3.68 6.61 3.36
C SER A 284 3.39 8.07 3.05
N THR A 285 3.64 8.52 1.80
CA THR A 285 3.27 9.90 1.42
C THR A 285 1.76 10.13 1.53
N MET A 286 0.93 9.15 1.15
CA MET A 286 -0.52 9.28 1.30
C MET A 286 -0.95 9.29 2.76
N ALA A 287 -0.35 8.44 3.58
CA ALA A 287 -0.62 8.36 5.02
C ALA A 287 -0.23 9.64 5.78
N LEU A 288 0.78 10.38 5.29
CA LEU A 288 1.20 11.66 5.85
C LEU A 288 0.36 12.83 5.33
N THR A 289 0.07 12.85 4.02
CA THR A 289 -0.55 14.02 3.39
C THR A 289 -1.97 14.24 3.89
N SER A 290 -2.78 13.19 4.09
CA SER A 290 -4.16 13.34 4.51
C SER A 290 -4.29 13.89 5.92
N PRO A 291 -3.63 13.35 6.96
CA PRO A 291 -3.66 13.94 8.30
C PRO A 291 -3.06 15.34 8.34
N MET A 292 -2.00 15.61 7.57
CA MET A 292 -1.42 16.96 7.47
C MET A 292 -2.45 17.98 7.00
N LEU A 293 -3.23 17.65 5.99
CA LEU A 293 -4.24 18.55 5.43
C LEU A 293 -5.44 18.70 6.38
N ASP A 294 -5.94 17.59 6.92
CA ASP A 294 -7.15 17.55 7.74
C ASP A 294 -6.88 18.02 9.19
N GLU A 295 -5.90 17.42 9.87
CA GLU A 295 -5.67 17.65 11.29
C GLU A 295 -4.84 18.90 11.58
N ILE A 296 -3.82 19.18 10.77
CA ILE A 296 -2.89 20.27 11.02
C ILE A 296 -3.29 21.56 10.28
N LEU A 297 -3.72 21.45 9.02
CA LEU A 297 -4.09 22.58 8.19
C LEU A 297 -5.60 22.87 8.21
N GLY A 298 -6.43 21.98 8.77
CA GLY A 298 -7.87 22.17 8.93
C GLY A 298 -8.70 22.11 7.64
N TYR A 299 -8.17 21.44 6.59
CA TYR A 299 -8.93 21.22 5.37
C TYR A 299 -10.07 20.21 5.61
N PRO A 300 -11.27 20.43 5.06
CA PRO A 300 -12.34 19.46 5.15
C PRO A 300 -12.00 18.19 4.35
N PRO A 301 -12.57 17.02 4.73
CA PRO A 301 -12.27 15.72 4.11
C PRO A 301 -12.46 15.65 2.60
N ASP A 302 -13.45 16.35 2.05
CA ASP A 302 -13.71 16.42 0.61
C ASP A 302 -12.58 17.17 -0.13
N ALA A 303 -12.09 18.28 0.43
CA ALA A 303 -10.93 19.00 -0.08
C ALA A 303 -9.66 18.17 0.05
N THR A 304 -9.42 17.55 1.22
CA THR A 304 -8.30 16.63 1.44
C THR A 304 -8.29 15.49 0.42
N GLY A 305 -9.45 14.87 0.18
CA GLY A 305 -9.60 13.84 -0.84
C GLY A 305 -9.31 14.34 -2.26
N SER A 306 -9.84 15.54 -2.62
CA SER A 306 -9.68 16.12 -3.95
C SER A 306 -8.23 16.52 -4.26
N LEU A 307 -7.45 16.94 -3.27
CA LEU A 307 -6.04 17.28 -3.40
C LEU A 307 -5.12 16.09 -3.71
N THR A 308 -5.63 14.86 -3.54
CA THR A 308 -4.91 13.64 -3.97
C THR A 308 -5.12 13.33 -5.46
N ILE A 309 -6.13 13.92 -6.13
CA ILE A 309 -6.46 13.66 -7.54
C ILE A 309 -5.30 13.97 -8.50
N PRO A 310 -4.59 15.12 -8.39
CA PRO A 310 -3.47 15.44 -9.29
C PRO A 310 -2.37 14.38 -9.28
N ARG A 311 -2.03 13.82 -8.09
CA ARG A 311 -1.11 12.70 -7.95
C ARG A 311 -1.58 11.48 -8.75
N GLY A 312 -2.84 11.17 -8.63
CA GLY A 312 -3.43 10.04 -9.28
C GLY A 312 -3.51 10.16 -10.78
N VAL A 313 -3.95 11.28 -11.27
CA VAL A 313 -3.99 11.57 -12.71
C VAL A 313 -2.59 11.50 -13.29
N GLY A 314 -1.60 12.08 -12.62
CA GLY A 314 -0.19 11.99 -13.01
C GLY A 314 0.30 10.56 -13.08
N LEU A 315 0.00 9.76 -12.05
CA LEU A 315 0.43 8.36 -11.94
C LEU A 315 -0.20 7.48 -13.02
N VAL A 316 -1.53 7.50 -13.15
CA VAL A 316 -2.25 6.70 -14.16
C VAL A 316 -1.92 7.17 -15.57
N GLY A 317 -1.89 8.48 -15.81
CA GLY A 317 -1.56 9.06 -17.11
C GLY A 317 -0.15 8.67 -17.57
N ALA A 318 0.85 8.85 -16.73
CA ALA A 318 2.23 8.48 -17.03
C ALA A 318 2.39 6.96 -17.22
N PHE A 319 1.72 6.14 -16.39
CA PHE A 319 1.72 4.68 -16.53
C PHE A 319 1.17 4.24 -17.90
N LEU A 320 0.06 4.80 -18.33
CA LEU A 320 -0.55 4.50 -19.64
C LEU A 320 0.32 4.98 -20.80
N LEU A 321 0.93 6.17 -20.68
CA LEU A 321 1.86 6.69 -21.67
C LEU A 321 3.09 5.78 -21.82
N MET A 322 3.63 5.27 -20.72
CA MET A 322 4.76 4.33 -20.76
C MET A 322 4.44 3.01 -21.47
N GLY A 323 3.17 2.61 -21.50
CA GLY A 323 2.70 1.47 -22.30
C GLY A 323 2.83 1.68 -23.82
N ARG A 324 2.85 2.95 -24.28
CA ARG A 324 2.99 3.34 -25.71
C ARG A 324 4.44 3.60 -26.11
N VAL A 325 5.36 3.72 -25.17
CA VAL A 325 6.78 3.98 -25.47
C VAL A 325 7.39 2.78 -26.19
N PRO A 326 7.97 2.98 -27.39
CA PRO A 326 8.59 1.90 -28.16
C PRO A 326 9.73 1.20 -27.40
N GLU A 327 9.94 -0.08 -27.70
CA GLU A 327 10.96 -0.90 -27.01
C GLU A 327 12.41 -0.51 -27.35
N ARG A 328 12.61 0.26 -28.42
CA ARG A 328 13.91 0.82 -28.80
C ARG A 328 14.52 1.76 -27.75
N PHE A 329 13.72 2.36 -26.89
CA PHE A 329 14.20 3.26 -25.84
C PHE A 329 14.71 2.46 -24.64
N ASP A 330 15.85 2.90 -24.09
CA ASP A 330 16.44 2.27 -22.91
C ASP A 330 15.57 2.50 -21.66
N ARG A 331 14.99 1.42 -21.15
CA ARG A 331 14.09 1.47 -19.99
C ARG A 331 14.78 1.96 -18.71
N ARG A 332 16.12 1.84 -18.61
CA ARG A 332 16.88 2.33 -17.46
C ARG A 332 16.81 3.84 -17.34
N LEU A 333 16.79 4.56 -18.47
CA LEU A 333 16.62 6.01 -18.47
C LEU A 333 15.29 6.43 -17.85
N PHE A 334 14.21 5.72 -18.18
CA PHE A 334 12.89 6.00 -17.60
C PHE A 334 12.81 5.66 -16.12
N VAL A 335 13.52 4.61 -15.66
CA VAL A 335 13.65 4.32 -14.22
C VAL A 335 14.41 5.46 -13.53
N ALA A 336 15.50 5.95 -14.10
CA ALA A 336 16.26 7.07 -13.55
C ALA A 336 15.44 8.36 -13.49
N ILE A 337 14.70 8.68 -14.57
CA ILE A 337 13.78 9.85 -14.61
C ILE A 337 12.71 9.72 -13.53
N GLY A 338 12.07 8.54 -13.42
CA GLY A 338 11.04 8.32 -12.42
C GLY A 338 11.54 8.45 -10.99
N VAL A 339 12.72 7.88 -10.68
CA VAL A 339 13.38 8.05 -9.38
C VAL A 339 13.70 9.53 -9.11
N ALA A 340 14.28 10.23 -10.08
CA ALA A 340 14.61 11.66 -9.94
C ALA A 340 13.37 12.52 -9.69
N MET A 341 12.26 12.23 -10.40
CA MET A 341 10.99 12.94 -10.18
C MET A 341 10.40 12.69 -8.79
N VAL A 342 10.48 11.46 -8.27
CA VAL A 342 10.03 11.14 -6.91
C VAL A 342 10.89 11.85 -5.86
N ILE A 343 12.21 11.88 -6.04
CA ILE A 343 13.12 12.63 -5.17
C ILE A 343 12.79 14.12 -5.22
N TYR A 344 12.62 14.70 -6.42
CA TYR A 344 12.29 16.10 -6.60
C TYR A 344 10.95 16.49 -6.00
N ALA A 345 9.93 15.63 -6.13
CA ALA A 345 8.63 15.84 -5.50
C ALA A 345 8.72 15.89 -3.97
N ASN A 346 9.45 14.92 -3.36
CA ASN A 346 9.65 14.94 -1.91
C ASN A 346 10.50 16.17 -1.47
N TRP A 347 11.45 16.62 -2.30
CA TRP A 347 12.19 17.85 -2.05
C TRP A 347 11.28 19.09 -2.08
N LEU A 348 10.33 19.18 -3.02
CA LEU A 348 9.33 20.25 -3.03
C LEU A 348 8.47 20.25 -1.75
N MET A 349 8.13 19.06 -1.22
CA MET A 349 7.35 18.92 -0.01
C MET A 349 8.11 19.42 1.24
N LEU A 350 9.44 19.51 1.21
CA LEU A 350 10.22 20.15 2.29
C LEU A 350 9.95 21.66 2.40
N GLY A 351 9.50 22.29 1.32
CA GLY A 351 9.13 23.69 1.29
C GLY A 351 7.69 24.01 1.73
N TYR A 352 6.96 23.02 2.25
CA TYR A 352 5.59 23.26 2.73
C TYR A 352 5.59 24.22 3.93
N SER A 353 4.54 25.03 4.02
CA SER A 353 4.34 26.01 5.09
C SER A 353 2.89 25.91 5.60
N PRO A 354 2.63 26.14 6.89
CA PRO A 354 1.26 26.20 7.40
C PRO A 354 0.37 27.26 6.73
N LEU A 355 0.99 28.26 6.11
CA LEU A 355 0.29 29.36 5.40
C LEU A 355 0.18 29.11 3.89
N MET A 356 0.59 27.93 3.38
CA MET A 356 0.50 27.65 1.95
C MET A 356 -0.96 27.42 1.53
N ASP A 357 -1.24 27.74 0.27
CA ASP A 357 -2.47 27.34 -0.39
C ASP A 357 -2.41 25.87 -0.83
N TRP A 358 -3.44 25.40 -1.53
CA TRP A 358 -3.54 24.02 -1.99
C TRP A 358 -2.55 23.67 -3.14
N SER A 359 -2.03 24.67 -3.85
CA SER A 359 -1.29 24.46 -5.10
C SER A 359 0.04 23.73 -4.93
N PRO A 360 0.88 23.99 -3.90
CA PRO A 360 2.11 23.21 -3.68
C PRO A 360 1.84 21.74 -3.47
N VAL A 361 0.76 21.38 -2.75
CA VAL A 361 0.39 19.98 -2.51
C VAL A 361 -0.01 19.29 -3.81
N ALA A 362 -0.83 19.95 -4.63
CA ALA A 362 -1.27 19.44 -5.92
C ALA A 362 -0.09 19.23 -6.89
N ILE A 363 0.81 20.23 -6.99
CA ILE A 363 1.98 20.20 -7.88
C ILE A 363 2.96 19.10 -7.46
N ALA A 364 3.38 19.08 -6.21
CA ALA A 364 4.31 18.06 -5.72
C ALA A 364 3.70 16.64 -5.83
N GLY A 365 2.41 16.52 -5.52
CA GLY A 365 1.67 15.27 -5.71
C GLY A 365 1.64 14.82 -7.17
N ALA A 366 1.33 15.73 -8.12
CA ALA A 366 1.31 15.41 -9.54
C ALA A 366 2.68 14.95 -10.05
N ILE A 367 3.77 15.65 -9.67
CA ILE A 367 5.14 15.29 -10.05
C ILE A 367 5.50 13.91 -9.48
N GLN A 368 5.18 13.64 -8.21
CA GLN A 368 5.43 12.34 -7.59
C GLN A 368 4.64 11.23 -8.31
N GLY A 369 3.37 11.49 -8.63
CA GLY A 369 2.53 10.57 -9.37
C GLY A 369 3.11 10.23 -10.75
N ILE A 370 3.48 11.26 -11.53
CA ILE A 370 4.12 11.06 -12.84
C ILE A 370 5.42 10.25 -12.69
N GLY A 371 6.26 10.58 -11.73
CA GLY A 371 7.51 9.86 -11.46
C GLY A 371 7.27 8.37 -11.21
N ILE A 372 6.36 8.03 -10.32
CA ILE A 372 5.99 6.62 -10.01
C ILE A 372 5.35 5.94 -11.22
N GLY A 373 4.49 6.66 -11.98
CA GLY A 373 3.83 6.15 -13.18
C GLY A 373 4.81 5.80 -14.32
N ILE A 374 5.92 6.53 -14.45
CA ILE A 374 7.02 6.21 -15.37
C ILE A 374 7.86 5.04 -14.84
N LEU A 375 8.17 5.06 -13.55
CA LEU A 375 9.09 4.13 -12.91
C LEU A 375 8.55 2.70 -12.88
N MET A 376 7.31 2.50 -12.42
CA MET A 376 6.75 1.16 -12.19
C MET A 376 6.76 0.26 -13.44
N PRO A 377 6.21 0.67 -14.62
CA PRO A 377 6.19 -0.20 -15.79
C PRO A 377 7.58 -0.41 -16.38
N SER A 378 8.47 0.58 -16.27
CA SER A 378 9.85 0.46 -16.76
C SER A 378 10.65 -0.52 -15.91
N LEU A 379 10.52 -0.44 -14.59
CA LEU A 379 11.18 -1.32 -13.65
C LEU A 379 10.68 -2.76 -13.77
N THR A 380 9.37 -2.96 -13.92
CA THR A 380 8.78 -4.29 -14.14
C THR A 380 9.33 -4.94 -15.41
N LYS A 381 9.45 -4.20 -16.52
CA LYS A 381 10.03 -4.74 -17.75
C LYS A 381 11.50 -5.15 -17.55
N ILE A 382 12.30 -4.37 -16.82
CA ILE A 382 13.70 -4.70 -16.53
C ILE A 382 13.79 -5.93 -15.63
N ALA A 383 12.98 -6.01 -14.57
CA ALA A 383 12.97 -7.11 -13.61
C ALA A 383 12.78 -8.48 -14.28
N PHE A 384 11.91 -8.55 -15.30
CA PHE A 384 11.57 -9.80 -15.98
C PHE A 384 12.29 -10.02 -17.31
N SER A 385 13.14 -9.08 -17.74
CA SER A 385 13.84 -9.17 -19.04
C SER A 385 14.90 -10.28 -19.07
N THR A 386 15.60 -10.49 -17.97
CA THR A 386 16.69 -11.48 -17.83
C THR A 386 16.25 -12.74 -17.09
N LEU A 387 15.07 -12.72 -16.47
CA LEU A 387 14.57 -13.84 -15.68
C LEU A 387 14.06 -14.98 -16.54
N ASP A 388 14.45 -16.22 -16.18
CA ASP A 388 13.96 -17.44 -16.82
C ASP A 388 12.40 -17.43 -16.92
N PRO A 389 11.83 -17.67 -18.11
CA PRO A 389 10.38 -17.69 -18.30
C PRO A 389 9.63 -18.62 -17.34
N LYS A 390 10.25 -19.72 -16.89
CA LYS A 390 9.66 -20.67 -15.92
C LYS A 390 9.52 -20.08 -14.53
N LEU A 391 10.37 -19.11 -14.16
CA LEU A 391 10.37 -18.45 -12.85
C LEU A 391 9.51 -17.19 -12.82
N ARG A 392 9.05 -16.68 -13.97
CA ARG A 392 8.29 -15.43 -14.05
C ARG A 392 7.00 -15.41 -13.20
N PRO A 393 6.18 -16.48 -13.15
CA PRO A 393 4.97 -16.46 -12.32
C PRO A 393 5.29 -16.26 -10.83
N GLU A 394 6.27 -17.01 -10.33
CA GLU A 394 6.73 -16.94 -8.95
C GLU A 394 7.41 -15.60 -8.66
N GLY A 395 8.28 -15.16 -9.58
CA GLY A 395 8.94 -13.85 -9.52
C GLY A 395 7.92 -12.70 -9.48
N THR A 396 6.82 -12.77 -10.23
CA THR A 396 5.76 -11.76 -10.21
C THR A 396 5.10 -11.68 -8.84
N GLY A 397 4.83 -12.82 -8.22
CA GLY A 397 4.29 -12.88 -6.87
C GLY A 397 5.21 -12.19 -5.86
N PHE A 398 6.49 -12.57 -5.85
CA PHE A 398 7.48 -11.99 -4.94
C PHE A 398 7.75 -10.50 -5.19
N PHE A 399 7.81 -10.09 -6.45
CA PHE A 399 7.99 -8.69 -6.84
C PHE A 399 6.86 -7.80 -6.33
N ASN A 400 5.59 -8.23 -6.50
CA ASN A 400 4.46 -7.50 -5.96
C ASN A 400 4.41 -7.54 -4.43
N LEU A 401 4.75 -8.67 -3.84
CA LEU A 401 4.85 -8.82 -2.40
C LEU A 401 5.85 -7.82 -1.80
N SER A 402 7.03 -7.66 -2.42
CA SER A 402 8.05 -6.71 -1.95
C SER A 402 7.52 -5.28 -1.92
N ARG A 403 6.73 -4.87 -2.92
CA ARG A 403 6.09 -3.55 -2.95
C ARG A 403 5.08 -3.38 -1.81
N VAL A 404 4.24 -4.39 -1.58
CA VAL A 404 3.24 -4.36 -0.50
C VAL A 404 3.92 -4.26 0.85
N TYR A 405 4.97 -5.06 1.08
CA TYR A 405 5.77 -4.97 2.30
C TYR A 405 6.49 -3.63 2.44
N GLY A 406 7.06 -3.11 1.36
CA GLY A 406 7.60 -1.75 1.36
C GLY A 406 6.58 -0.73 1.83
N SER A 407 5.35 -0.83 1.34
CA SER A 407 4.25 0.05 1.76
C SER A 407 3.88 -0.11 3.24
N THR A 408 3.78 -1.34 3.72
CA THR A 408 3.40 -1.64 5.12
C THR A 408 4.47 -1.12 6.09
N LEU A 409 5.73 -1.48 5.84
CA LEU A 409 6.85 -1.03 6.66
C LEU A 409 7.07 0.48 6.56
N GLY A 410 6.86 1.05 5.37
CA GLY A 410 6.97 2.48 5.15
C GLY A 410 6.00 3.29 6.00
N VAL A 411 4.73 2.89 6.02
CA VAL A 411 3.72 3.57 6.86
C VAL A 411 4.07 3.43 8.34
N ALA A 412 4.43 2.22 8.82
CA ALA A 412 4.79 2.01 10.21
C ALA A 412 6.01 2.84 10.65
N ILE A 413 7.11 2.80 9.86
CA ILE A 413 8.33 3.55 10.19
C ILE A 413 8.07 5.06 10.19
N VAL A 414 7.31 5.56 9.21
CA VAL A 414 6.98 6.97 9.12
C VAL A 414 6.15 7.42 10.33
N GLN A 415 5.21 6.61 10.80
CA GLN A 415 4.43 6.92 11.99
C GLN A 415 5.30 6.98 13.26
N ILE A 416 6.20 6.00 13.47
CA ILE A 416 7.13 6.00 14.60
C ILE A 416 7.96 7.28 14.59
N VAL A 417 8.59 7.61 13.46
CA VAL A 417 9.45 8.79 13.36
C VAL A 417 8.65 10.07 13.49
N PHE A 418 7.39 10.10 13.02
CA PHE A 418 6.48 11.23 13.21
C PHE A 418 6.21 11.51 14.71
N PHE A 419 5.87 10.48 15.47
CA PHE A 419 5.65 10.62 16.92
C PHE A 419 6.88 11.14 17.64
N ASN A 420 8.03 10.50 17.44
CA ASN A 420 9.28 10.88 18.07
C ASN A 420 9.69 12.32 17.71
N ASN A 421 9.60 12.69 16.44
CA ASN A 421 9.93 14.03 15.99
C ASN A 421 8.94 15.07 16.53
N THR A 422 7.65 14.75 16.63
CA THR A 422 6.66 15.67 17.20
C THR A 422 6.98 15.97 18.66
N GLN A 423 7.30 14.96 19.46
CA GLN A 423 7.70 15.15 20.87
C GLN A 423 8.99 15.97 20.98
N ALA A 424 10.01 15.64 20.19
CA ALA A 424 11.29 16.37 20.21
C ALA A 424 11.11 17.83 19.79
N MET A 425 10.33 18.11 18.74
CA MET A 425 10.06 19.46 18.28
C MET A 425 9.18 20.24 19.26
N HIS A 426 8.19 19.58 19.89
CA HIS A 426 7.40 20.20 20.95
C HIS A 426 8.30 20.67 22.11
N LEU A 427 9.19 19.82 22.62
CA LEU A 427 10.14 20.18 23.68
C LEU A 427 11.07 21.32 23.24
N ALA A 428 11.56 21.28 22.01
CA ALA A 428 12.41 22.34 21.46
C ALA A 428 11.67 23.67 21.37
N LEU A 429 10.43 23.70 20.90
CA LEU A 429 9.61 24.91 20.80
C LEU A 429 9.26 25.47 22.18
N VAL A 430 8.89 24.63 23.14
CA VAL A 430 8.58 25.03 24.52
C VAL A 430 9.81 25.67 25.20
N SER A 431 11.02 25.18 24.94
CA SER A 431 12.25 25.73 25.52
C SER A 431 12.50 27.20 25.11
N HIS A 432 11.93 27.67 24.01
CA HIS A 432 11.99 29.06 23.56
C HIS A 432 10.92 29.97 24.19
N LEU A 433 9.91 29.39 24.86
CA LEU A 433 8.86 30.10 25.54
C LEU A 433 9.32 30.38 27.00
N THR A 434 10.08 31.43 27.18
CA THR A 434 10.47 31.86 28.52
C THR A 434 9.54 32.98 29.01
N PRO A 435 9.32 33.09 30.35
CA PRO A 435 8.51 34.19 30.92
C PRO A 435 9.01 35.58 30.56
N TYR A 436 10.24 35.68 30.07
CA TYR A 436 10.93 36.93 29.75
C TYR A 436 10.93 37.32 28.29
N ARG A 437 10.32 36.50 27.40
CA ARG A 437 10.26 36.76 25.95
C ARG A 437 8.85 36.61 25.42
N GLY A 438 8.36 37.57 24.65
CA GLY A 438 7.14 37.49 23.83
C GLY A 438 5.82 37.55 24.59
N VAL A 439 4.86 36.77 24.19
CA VAL A 439 3.45 36.78 24.65
C VAL A 439 3.29 36.44 26.12
N ALA A 440 4.26 35.77 26.74
CA ALA A 440 4.23 35.42 28.18
C ALA A 440 4.46 36.62 29.11
N HIS A 441 4.84 37.79 28.60
CA HIS A 441 5.13 38.99 29.40
C HIS A 441 3.89 39.80 29.80
N ALA A 442 2.73 39.52 29.25
CA ALA A 442 1.61 40.48 29.26
C ALA A 442 0.54 40.25 30.34
N ALA A 443 0.41 39.09 30.95
CA ALA A 443 -0.53 38.86 32.08
C ALA A 443 -0.35 37.44 32.68
N PRO A 444 -0.84 37.15 33.91
CA PRO A 444 -0.96 35.79 34.39
C PRO A 444 -1.88 35.00 33.44
N MET A 445 -1.30 34.04 32.69
CA MET A 445 -2.07 33.25 31.71
C MET A 445 -3.07 32.38 32.49
N SER A 446 -4.33 32.44 32.08
CA SER A 446 -5.36 31.49 32.53
C SER A 446 -4.98 30.07 32.07
N LEU A 447 -5.44 29.04 32.79
CA LEU A 447 -5.26 27.64 32.38
C LEU A 447 -5.74 27.41 30.94
N GLN A 448 -6.81 28.10 30.53
CA GLN A 448 -7.35 28.02 29.17
C GLN A 448 -6.41 28.64 28.12
N ALA A 449 -5.75 29.74 28.42
CA ALA A 449 -4.75 30.34 27.53
C ALA A 449 -3.50 29.48 27.41
N LEU A 450 -3.06 28.83 28.50
CA LEU A 450 -1.95 27.88 28.48
C LEU A 450 -2.29 26.63 27.68
N ALA A 451 -3.51 26.11 27.80
CA ALA A 451 -3.97 24.99 27.01
C ALA A 451 -4.01 25.32 25.49
N GLY A 452 -4.54 26.48 25.12
CA GLY A 452 -4.53 26.94 23.72
C GLY A 452 -3.11 27.15 23.16
N LEU A 453 -2.20 27.69 23.96
CA LEU A 453 -0.80 27.83 23.57
C LEU A 453 -0.12 26.47 23.36
N ASN A 454 -0.37 25.51 24.26
CA ASN A 454 0.14 24.15 24.13
C ASN A 454 -0.38 23.45 22.87
N GLU A 455 -1.66 23.63 22.53
CA GLU A 455 -2.25 23.12 21.30
C GLU A 455 -1.59 23.71 20.06
N MET A 456 -1.37 25.04 20.04
CA MET A 456 -0.66 25.70 18.93
C MET A 456 0.77 25.17 18.76
N ILE A 457 1.51 24.98 19.87
CA ILE A 457 2.89 24.46 19.84
C ILE A 457 2.89 23.04 19.33
N THR A 458 1.96 22.20 19.80
CA THR A 458 1.83 20.80 19.35
C THR A 458 1.52 20.75 17.86
N GLY A 459 0.63 21.58 17.35
CA GLY A 459 0.33 21.68 15.93
C GLY A 459 1.55 22.10 15.09
N GLN A 460 2.32 23.08 15.54
CA GLN A 460 3.57 23.48 14.86
C GLN A 460 4.63 22.38 14.90
N ALA A 461 4.79 21.70 16.04
CA ALA A 461 5.70 20.58 16.19
C ALA A 461 5.32 19.42 15.25
N ALA A 462 4.04 19.09 15.16
CA ALA A 462 3.52 18.07 14.25
C ALA A 462 3.75 18.43 12.80
N PHE A 463 3.55 19.70 12.41
CA PHE A 463 3.83 20.16 11.06
C PHE A 463 5.32 20.01 10.69
N ILE A 464 6.23 20.40 11.55
CA ILE A 464 7.67 20.22 11.36
C ILE A 464 8.00 18.72 11.23
N ALA A 465 7.42 17.89 12.10
CA ALA A 465 7.60 16.45 12.05
C ALA A 465 7.16 15.85 10.71
N VAL A 466 6.05 16.30 10.12
CA VAL A 466 5.60 15.87 8.80
C VAL A 466 6.63 16.23 7.71
N ILE A 467 7.19 17.44 7.76
CA ILE A 467 8.24 17.85 6.81
C ILE A 467 9.46 16.94 6.91
N ASP A 468 9.90 16.62 8.13
CA ASP A 468 11.01 15.69 8.34
C ASP A 468 10.72 14.29 7.78
N GLN A 469 9.44 13.85 7.77
CA GLN A 469 9.07 12.60 7.11
C GLN A 469 9.24 12.66 5.58
N PHE A 470 8.88 13.77 4.94
CA PHE A 470 9.14 13.91 3.50
C PHE A 470 10.65 13.89 3.19
N LYS A 471 11.47 14.42 4.09
CA LYS A 471 12.93 14.30 4.03
C LYS A 471 13.39 12.83 4.13
N LEU A 472 12.83 12.05 5.07
CA LEU A 472 13.09 10.62 5.20
C LEU A 472 12.73 9.88 3.89
N LEU A 473 11.54 10.14 3.33
CA LEU A 473 11.12 9.53 2.07
C LEU A 473 12.05 9.89 0.89
N MET A 474 12.51 11.14 0.86
CA MET A 474 13.51 11.58 -0.12
C MET A 474 14.83 10.82 0.04
N VAL A 475 15.33 10.69 1.27
CA VAL A 475 16.58 9.96 1.57
C VAL A 475 16.48 8.49 1.19
N VAL A 476 15.36 7.82 1.46
CA VAL A 476 15.12 6.42 1.04
C VAL A 476 15.30 6.29 -0.48
N MET A 477 14.70 7.19 -1.26
CA MET A 477 14.84 7.15 -2.72
C MET A 477 16.25 7.52 -3.19
N LEU A 478 16.94 8.45 -2.51
CA LEU A 478 18.34 8.78 -2.78
C LEU A 478 19.29 7.59 -2.55
N VAL A 479 19.12 6.86 -1.44
CA VAL A 479 19.91 5.67 -1.12
C VAL A 479 19.74 4.57 -2.15
N VAL A 480 18.52 4.41 -2.69
CA VAL A 480 18.21 3.38 -3.68
C VAL A 480 18.57 3.83 -5.11
N SER A 481 18.69 5.13 -5.37
CA SER A 481 18.97 5.68 -6.71
C SER A 481 20.22 5.14 -7.40
N PRO A 482 21.37 4.88 -6.72
CA PRO A 482 22.56 4.32 -7.37
C PRO A 482 22.33 2.91 -7.94
N LEU A 483 21.37 2.16 -7.41
CA LEU A 483 21.05 0.81 -7.91
C LEU A 483 20.59 0.84 -9.37
N VAL A 484 20.04 1.97 -9.84
CA VAL A 484 19.60 2.15 -11.22
C VAL A 484 20.75 2.02 -12.21
N VAL A 485 21.95 2.49 -11.85
CA VAL A 485 23.15 2.40 -12.70
C VAL A 485 23.60 0.95 -12.89
N PHE A 486 23.34 0.11 -11.89
CA PHE A 486 23.73 -1.30 -11.90
C PHE A 486 22.73 -2.21 -12.66
N LEU A 487 21.60 -1.70 -13.11
CA LEU A 487 20.66 -2.45 -13.95
C LEU A 487 21.27 -2.75 -15.32
N ARG A 488 21.07 -3.97 -15.83
CA ARG A 488 21.52 -4.35 -17.18
C ARG A 488 20.46 -4.01 -18.22
N LYS A 489 20.89 -3.69 -19.44
CA LYS A 489 19.93 -3.48 -20.56
C LYS A 489 19.06 -4.72 -20.75
N PRO A 490 17.74 -4.54 -20.98
CA PRO A 490 16.88 -5.63 -21.40
C PRO A 490 17.45 -6.26 -22.69
N VAL A 491 17.54 -7.59 -22.73
CA VAL A 491 17.89 -8.28 -23.97
C VAL A 491 16.66 -8.21 -24.88
N PRO A 492 16.80 -7.75 -26.14
CA PRO A 492 15.67 -7.77 -27.07
C PRO A 492 15.17 -9.21 -27.19
N THR A 493 13.91 -9.45 -26.88
CA THR A 493 13.26 -10.70 -27.22
C THR A 493 12.94 -10.65 -28.71
N ASN A 494 13.72 -11.40 -29.52
CA ASN A 494 13.37 -11.69 -30.91
C ASN A 494 12.02 -12.38 -31.03
#